data_f7d5af3c7964e91a72ae579b57034d66
#
_entry.id   f7d5af3c7964e91a72ae579b57034d66
#
_cell.length_a   1.000
_cell.length_b   1.000
_cell.length_c   1.000
_cell.angle_alpha   90.00
_cell.angle_beta   90.00
_cell.angle_gamma   90.00
#
_symmetry.space_group_name_H-M   'P 1'
#
loop_
_entity.id
_entity.type
_entity.pdbx_description
1 polymer ?
#
loop_
_entity_poly.entity_id
_entity_poly.type
_entity_poly.pdbx_seq_one_letter_code
_entity_poly.pdbx_strand_id
1 'polypeptide(L)'
;MNIRRIISGIALSVLTAIPSLATSPVEEQHEALVNDHKVVFFGEGETPESDSIRNLVENFYYDQFRSFQDPQAPYFLFMSRDTQLAMGIGGMVRMRGYFDWGGSTGISGFSPYFIPVQRDELNRQVLGTTPAGTALFFRVIGRNKRLGSYQLYIEANFNGYQGRDFHLKKAYAVLNDWTIGYAASTFGDGAAVAPTVDSSGPTMKMDGTNVLIRYMHHFRKSGMYVAASVETPSMTLQTDGTQTAARSEFLPNFAAMVQYEWATGQHVRLSGIARFLPYRDLINGRNHQAVGYGFQLSTVFRPVAPLTVYGTVNAGKSYSNFGGDFLLGKYDLVTDTKNPGKLCTVPGWGYFLGLQYNFTPQLFMSATFGQGRYLPSTGVEGTDYKYGLYSAINVFWDVTPRIRFGAEANLGKRQDFNGEHGWARRVGALAQFSF
;
A
#
# COMPACT_ATOMS: atom_id res chain seq x y z
N MET A 1 -23.51 -36.77 -8.70
CA MET A 1 -22.04 -36.76 -8.56
C MET A 1 -21.68 -35.50 -7.80
N ASN A 2 -21.23 -35.64 -6.55
CA ASN A 2 -21.19 -34.55 -5.56
C ASN A 2 -19.96 -33.64 -5.75
N ILE A 3 -20.18 -32.40 -6.18
CA ILE A 3 -19.18 -31.32 -6.36
C ILE A 3 -18.38 -31.03 -5.05
N ARG A 4 -18.95 -31.30 -3.88
CA ARG A 4 -18.28 -31.16 -2.58
C ARG A 4 -17.04 -32.05 -2.39
N ARG A 5 -16.95 -33.21 -3.06
CA ARG A 5 -15.78 -34.12 -2.95
C ARG A 5 -14.62 -33.73 -3.85
N ILE A 6 -14.85 -32.92 -4.90
CA ILE A 6 -13.79 -32.47 -5.83
C ILE A 6 -13.03 -31.29 -5.23
N ILE A 7 -13.72 -30.39 -4.52
CA ILE A 7 -13.07 -29.21 -3.88
C ILE A 7 -12.22 -29.63 -2.68
N SER A 8 -12.63 -30.65 -1.92
CA SER A 8 -11.83 -31.16 -0.80
C SER A 8 -10.58 -31.93 -1.24
N GLY A 9 -10.58 -32.52 -2.45
CA GLY A 9 -9.42 -33.25 -2.98
C GLY A 9 -8.31 -32.35 -3.53
N ILE A 10 -8.67 -31.20 -4.06
CA ILE A 10 -7.69 -30.25 -4.63
C ILE A 10 -7.02 -29.44 -3.51
N ALA A 11 -7.74 -29.13 -2.42
CA ALA A 11 -7.19 -28.40 -1.28
C ALA A 11 -6.20 -29.24 -0.44
N LEU A 12 -6.34 -30.57 -0.44
CA LEU A 12 -5.48 -31.44 0.40
C LEU A 12 -4.22 -31.93 -0.31
N SER A 13 -4.19 -31.95 -1.65
CA SER A 13 -3.04 -32.39 -2.42
C SER A 13 -1.96 -31.30 -2.64
N VAL A 14 -2.26 -30.03 -2.35
CA VAL A 14 -1.28 -28.93 -2.43
C VAL A 14 -0.45 -28.80 -1.14
N LEU A 15 -0.88 -29.42 -0.04
CA LEU A 15 -0.24 -29.28 1.27
C LEU A 15 0.87 -30.32 1.59
N THR A 16 1.18 -31.23 0.65
CA THR A 16 2.21 -32.26 0.89
C THR A 16 3.44 -32.19 -0.04
N ALA A 17 3.68 -31.07 -0.71
CA ALA A 17 4.96 -30.83 -1.36
C ALA A 17 5.98 -30.50 -0.27
N ILE A 18 6.80 -31.47 0.11
CA ILE A 18 7.98 -31.29 0.96
C ILE A 18 8.86 -30.21 0.31
N PRO A 19 9.17 -29.09 0.99
CA PRO A 19 10.09 -28.11 0.43
C PRO A 19 11.44 -28.79 0.24
N SER A 20 11.97 -28.74 -0.97
CA SER A 20 13.37 -29.02 -1.20
C SER A 20 14.21 -28.09 -0.30
N LEU A 21 15.30 -28.58 0.25
CA LEU A 21 16.27 -27.83 1.06
C LEU A 21 16.99 -26.68 0.30
N ALA A 22 16.59 -26.37 -0.92
CA ALA A 22 17.11 -25.23 -1.68
C ALA A 22 16.40 -23.95 -1.23
N THR A 23 17.17 -22.96 -0.84
CA THR A 23 16.71 -21.58 -0.55
C THR A 23 15.88 -21.04 -1.71
N SER A 24 14.79 -20.35 -1.42
CA SER A 24 13.98 -19.75 -2.49
C SER A 24 14.71 -18.56 -3.10
N PRO A 25 14.53 -18.25 -4.40
CA PRO A 25 15.13 -17.05 -5.02
C PRO A 25 14.81 -15.75 -4.27
N VAL A 26 13.65 -15.68 -3.61
CA VAL A 26 13.25 -14.53 -2.77
C VAL A 26 14.10 -14.44 -1.50
N GLU A 27 14.39 -15.57 -0.88
CA GLU A 27 15.23 -15.64 0.32
C GLU A 27 16.69 -15.32 -0.02
N GLU A 28 17.21 -15.82 -1.15
CA GLU A 28 18.55 -15.48 -1.64
C GLU A 28 18.68 -13.98 -1.96
N GLN A 29 17.65 -13.36 -2.58
CA GLN A 29 17.61 -11.92 -2.81
C GLN A 29 17.63 -11.13 -1.50
N HIS A 30 16.85 -11.57 -0.51
CA HIS A 30 16.82 -10.93 0.80
C HIS A 30 18.18 -11.07 1.50
N GLU A 31 18.80 -12.23 1.45
CA GLU A 31 20.10 -12.49 2.04
C GLU A 31 21.22 -11.65 1.38
N ALA A 32 21.20 -11.52 0.06
CA ALA A 32 22.11 -10.63 -0.66
C ALA A 32 21.99 -9.17 -0.20
N LEU A 33 20.77 -8.69 0.04
CA LEU A 33 20.53 -7.36 0.59
C LEU A 33 21.03 -7.22 2.03
N VAL A 34 20.75 -8.20 2.88
CA VAL A 34 21.20 -8.20 4.30
C VAL A 34 22.72 -8.20 4.40
N ASN A 35 23.43 -8.82 3.47
CA ASN A 35 24.89 -8.88 3.46
C ASN A 35 25.55 -7.64 2.80
N ASP A 36 24.78 -6.80 2.08
CA ASP A 36 25.30 -5.62 1.36
C ASP A 36 25.21 -4.35 2.22
N HIS A 37 25.89 -4.33 3.37
CA HIS A 37 25.95 -3.19 4.29
C HIS A 37 27.37 -2.82 4.68
N LYS A 38 27.54 -1.52 4.96
CA LYS A 38 28.72 -0.99 5.66
C LYS A 38 28.31 -0.55 7.07
N VAL A 39 28.84 -1.27 8.07
CA VAL A 39 28.60 -0.94 9.47
C VAL A 39 29.76 -0.12 10.00
N VAL A 40 29.45 1.04 10.57
CA VAL A 40 30.38 1.92 11.27
C VAL A 40 30.09 1.84 12.76
N PHE A 41 31.05 1.37 13.54
CA PHE A 41 30.88 1.23 14.98
C PHE A 41 31.29 2.52 15.71
N PHE A 42 30.54 2.85 16.76
CA PHE A 42 30.86 3.94 17.67
C PHE A 42 30.72 3.50 19.13
N GLY A 43 31.29 4.32 20.07
CA GLY A 43 31.33 4.01 21.50
C GLY A 43 32.53 3.12 21.87
N GLU A 44 32.65 2.84 23.16
CA GLU A 44 33.70 1.99 23.75
C GLU A 44 33.26 0.54 23.75
N GLY A 45 34.23 -0.40 23.72
CA GLY A 45 34.00 -1.84 23.74
C GLY A 45 34.60 -2.58 22.55
N GLU A 46 34.49 -3.90 22.59
CA GLU A 46 34.91 -4.77 21.50
C GLU A 46 33.93 -4.75 20.33
N THR A 47 34.37 -5.14 19.15
CA THR A 47 33.46 -5.28 17.99
C THR A 47 32.47 -6.41 18.27
N PRO A 48 31.15 -6.20 18.08
CA PRO A 48 30.15 -7.24 18.32
C PRO A 48 30.35 -8.48 17.45
N GLU A 49 29.84 -9.61 17.91
CA GLU A 49 29.79 -10.85 17.13
C GLU A 49 28.96 -10.68 15.85
N SER A 50 29.35 -11.39 14.79
CA SER A 50 28.70 -11.31 13.47
C SER A 50 27.19 -11.57 13.51
N ASP A 51 26.75 -12.52 14.35
CA ASP A 51 25.33 -12.88 14.50
C ASP A 51 24.52 -11.74 15.13
N SER A 52 25.11 -11.02 16.10
CA SER A 52 24.47 -9.84 16.71
C SER A 52 24.31 -8.71 15.69
N ILE A 53 25.31 -8.49 14.84
CA ILE A 53 25.26 -7.50 13.75
C ILE A 53 24.17 -7.90 12.76
N ARG A 54 24.16 -9.16 12.31
CA ARG A 54 23.17 -9.68 11.38
C ARG A 54 21.74 -9.50 11.90
N ASN A 55 21.47 -9.94 13.12
CA ASN A 55 20.14 -9.80 13.74
C ASN A 55 19.67 -8.34 13.80
N LEU A 56 20.58 -7.41 14.06
CA LEU A 56 20.23 -5.99 14.10
C LEU A 56 19.97 -5.43 12.70
N VAL A 57 20.76 -5.84 11.69
CA VAL A 57 20.54 -5.49 10.28
C VAL A 57 19.20 -6.02 9.80
N GLU A 58 18.84 -7.25 10.09
CA GLU A 58 17.55 -7.85 9.73
C GLU A 58 16.37 -7.05 10.28
N ASN A 59 16.49 -6.47 11.49
CA ASN A 59 15.46 -5.60 12.06
C ASN A 59 15.22 -4.32 11.24
N PHE A 60 16.18 -3.87 10.44
CA PHE A 60 15.95 -2.74 9.51
C PHE A 60 15.08 -3.12 8.32
N TYR A 61 15.00 -4.39 7.97
CA TYR A 61 14.14 -4.87 6.86
C TYR A 61 12.72 -5.19 7.31
N TYR A 62 12.55 -5.49 8.60
CA TYR A 62 11.26 -5.91 9.10
C TYR A 62 10.31 -4.72 9.28
N ASP A 63 9.22 -4.71 8.53
CA ASP A 63 8.12 -3.76 8.65
C ASP A 63 6.83 -4.39 8.14
N GLN A 64 5.85 -4.57 9.02
CA GLN A 64 4.53 -5.14 8.74
C GLN A 64 3.69 -4.32 7.76
N PHE A 65 4.01 -3.04 7.59
CA PHE A 65 3.26 -2.09 6.77
C PHE A 65 4.07 -1.59 5.56
N ARG A 66 5.18 -2.27 5.26
CA ARG A 66 6.04 -1.92 4.13
C ARG A 66 5.42 -2.38 2.81
N SER A 67 5.46 -1.53 1.80
CA SER A 67 5.14 -1.87 0.42
C SER A 67 6.40 -2.06 -0.43
N PHE A 68 6.26 -2.68 -1.61
CA PHE A 68 7.34 -2.80 -2.59
C PHE A 68 7.94 -1.44 -3.01
N GLN A 69 7.12 -0.39 -3.00
CA GLN A 69 7.53 0.96 -3.40
C GLN A 69 8.32 1.71 -2.31
N ASP A 70 8.35 1.22 -1.07
CA ASP A 70 9.07 1.86 0.02
C ASP A 70 10.57 1.62 -0.08
N PRO A 71 11.42 2.54 0.44
CA PRO A 71 12.86 2.36 0.47
C PRO A 71 13.25 1.10 1.24
N GLN A 72 14.34 0.49 0.81
CA GLN A 72 14.96 -0.64 1.50
C GLN A 72 15.84 -0.14 2.67
N ALA A 73 16.43 -1.07 3.42
CA ALA A 73 17.38 -0.73 4.47
C ALA A 73 18.61 0.03 3.92
N PRO A 74 19.19 0.94 4.73
CA PRO A 74 20.28 1.78 4.28
C PRO A 74 21.56 0.99 4.05
N TYR A 75 22.41 1.46 3.14
CA TYR A 75 23.73 0.89 2.92
C TYR A 75 24.65 1.15 4.11
N PHE A 76 24.68 2.39 4.63
CA PHE A 76 25.46 2.75 5.80
C PHE A 76 24.64 2.65 7.07
N LEU A 77 25.14 1.84 8.02
CA LEU A 77 24.60 1.69 9.36
C LEU A 77 25.61 2.16 10.38
N PHE A 78 25.19 2.98 11.31
CA PHE A 78 25.95 3.37 12.49
C PHE A 78 25.44 2.57 13.67
N MET A 79 26.31 1.80 14.30
CA MET A 79 25.95 0.85 15.35
C MET A 79 26.82 1.08 16.58
N SER A 80 26.19 1.16 17.75
CA SER A 80 26.93 1.16 19.00
C SER A 80 27.56 -0.22 19.26
N ARG A 81 28.77 -0.24 19.84
CA ARG A 81 29.50 -1.49 20.10
C ARG A 81 28.79 -2.41 21.08
N ASP A 82 27.95 -1.89 21.95
CA ASP A 82 27.08 -2.67 22.84
C ASP A 82 25.80 -3.20 22.15
N THR A 83 25.63 -2.95 20.85
CA THR A 83 24.45 -3.33 20.02
C THR A 83 23.10 -2.82 20.53
N GLN A 84 23.10 -1.85 21.44
CA GLN A 84 21.86 -1.29 22.00
C GLN A 84 21.26 -0.17 21.13
N LEU A 85 22.04 0.39 20.22
CA LEU A 85 21.60 1.46 19.33
C LEU A 85 22.18 1.24 17.92
N ALA A 86 21.31 1.28 16.93
CA ALA A 86 21.71 1.39 15.55
C ALA A 86 20.88 2.46 14.84
N MET A 87 21.51 3.19 13.93
CA MET A 87 20.87 4.20 13.12
C MET A 87 21.37 4.11 11.68
N GLY A 88 20.52 4.47 10.75
CA GLY A 88 20.86 4.48 9.33
C GLY A 88 20.15 5.58 8.58
N ILE A 89 20.84 6.12 7.60
CA ILE A 89 20.29 7.03 6.61
C ILE A 89 20.38 6.31 5.27
N GLY A 90 19.29 6.25 4.56
CA GLY A 90 19.22 5.60 3.27
C GLY A 90 18.18 6.25 2.38
N GLY A 91 18.03 5.69 1.21
CA GLY A 91 17.08 6.20 0.26
C GLY A 91 17.17 5.51 -1.08
N MET A 92 16.54 6.12 -2.05
CA MET A 92 16.61 5.69 -3.44
C MET A 92 16.45 6.87 -4.38
N VAL A 93 17.24 6.88 -5.42
CA VAL A 93 17.00 7.71 -6.61
C VAL A 93 16.22 6.88 -7.59
N ARG A 94 15.07 7.38 -8.02
CA ARG A 94 14.16 6.67 -8.92
C ARG A 94 13.81 7.55 -10.11
N MET A 95 13.94 6.99 -11.31
CA MET A 95 13.49 7.61 -12.54
C MET A 95 12.55 6.66 -13.26
N ARG A 96 11.42 7.17 -13.72
CA ARG A 96 10.45 6.46 -14.55
C ARG A 96 10.18 7.21 -15.83
N GLY A 97 10.11 6.46 -16.94
CA GLY A 97 9.60 6.94 -18.20
C GLY A 97 8.36 6.15 -18.57
N TYR A 98 7.40 6.77 -19.22
CA TYR A 98 6.18 6.10 -19.66
C TYR A 98 5.69 6.67 -20.99
N PHE A 99 5.04 5.81 -21.77
CA PHE A 99 4.35 6.17 -23.00
C PHE A 99 2.92 5.65 -22.96
N ASP A 100 1.95 6.58 -23.05
CA ASP A 100 0.52 6.31 -23.10
C ASP A 100 0.01 6.33 -24.52
N TRP A 101 -0.88 5.39 -24.88
CA TRP A 101 -1.60 5.45 -26.15
C TRP A 101 -3.02 4.93 -26.02
N GLY A 102 -3.92 5.45 -26.88
CA GLY A 102 -5.34 5.11 -26.86
C GLY A 102 -6.14 5.78 -25.74
N GLY A 103 -5.53 6.70 -25.01
CA GLY A 103 -6.06 7.46 -23.90
C GLY A 103 -4.97 7.67 -22.85
N SER A 104 -4.65 8.91 -22.53
CA SER A 104 -3.68 9.23 -21.47
C SER A 104 -4.36 9.35 -20.12
N THR A 105 -3.70 8.94 -19.06
CA THR A 105 -4.18 9.20 -17.69
C THR A 105 -3.82 10.60 -17.21
N GLY A 106 -3.01 11.33 -17.98
CA GLY A 106 -2.60 12.71 -17.68
C GLY A 106 -1.66 12.87 -16.49
N ILE A 107 -1.30 11.78 -15.80
CA ILE A 107 -0.44 11.76 -14.60
C ILE A 107 0.64 10.69 -14.70
N SER A 108 1.68 10.83 -13.88
CA SER A 108 2.79 9.86 -13.85
C SER A 108 2.41 8.48 -13.32
N GLY A 109 1.42 8.39 -12.42
CA GLY A 109 0.82 7.13 -11.98
C GLY A 109 -0.30 6.69 -12.93
N PHE A 110 -0.47 5.39 -13.13
CA PHE A 110 -1.53 4.85 -13.98
C PHE A 110 -2.78 4.55 -13.13
N SER A 111 -3.72 5.51 -13.07
CA SER A 111 -4.98 5.34 -12.36
C SER A 111 -6.16 5.32 -13.32
N PRO A 112 -7.04 4.32 -13.25
CA PRO A 112 -8.26 4.24 -14.04
C PRO A 112 -9.17 5.46 -13.93
N TYR A 113 -9.16 6.15 -12.79
CA TYR A 113 -9.95 7.37 -12.58
C TYR A 113 -9.66 8.45 -13.63
N PHE A 114 -8.41 8.61 -14.05
CA PHE A 114 -7.99 9.64 -15.00
C PHE A 114 -8.10 9.22 -16.47
N ILE A 115 -8.56 8.01 -16.75
CA ILE A 115 -8.76 7.59 -18.14
C ILE A 115 -9.93 8.39 -18.74
N PRO A 116 -9.72 9.10 -19.85
CA PRO A 116 -10.79 9.83 -20.50
C PRO A 116 -11.86 8.89 -21.07
N VAL A 117 -13.11 9.14 -20.73
CA VAL A 117 -14.26 8.39 -21.28
C VAL A 117 -14.57 8.86 -22.69
N GLN A 118 -14.56 10.18 -22.90
CA GLN A 118 -14.66 10.75 -24.23
C GLN A 118 -13.29 10.78 -24.89
N ARG A 119 -13.29 10.57 -26.21
CA ARG A 119 -12.04 10.56 -26.97
C ARG A 119 -11.37 11.92 -26.95
N ASP A 120 -10.16 11.96 -26.41
CA ASP A 120 -9.28 13.13 -26.39
C ASP A 120 -8.25 13.02 -27.52
N GLU A 121 -8.50 13.73 -28.61
CA GLU A 121 -7.62 13.72 -29.79
C GLU A 121 -6.31 14.45 -29.54
N LEU A 122 -6.25 15.40 -28.59
CA LEU A 122 -5.05 16.18 -28.27
C LEU A 122 -4.05 15.38 -27.42
N ASN A 123 -4.54 14.51 -26.53
CA ASN A 123 -3.72 13.73 -25.60
C ASN A 123 -3.79 12.22 -25.89
N ARG A 124 -3.89 11.85 -27.16
CA ARG A 124 -4.02 10.47 -27.57
C ARG A 124 -2.76 9.65 -27.38
N GLN A 125 -1.61 10.30 -27.44
CA GLN A 125 -0.29 9.74 -27.21
C GLN A 125 0.52 10.70 -26.35
N VAL A 126 1.07 10.23 -25.23
CA VAL A 126 1.83 11.06 -24.31
C VAL A 126 3.10 10.31 -23.89
N LEU A 127 4.25 10.93 -24.10
CA LEU A 127 5.52 10.49 -23.52
C LEU A 127 5.81 11.34 -22.28
N GLY A 128 6.01 10.70 -21.14
CA GLY A 128 6.30 11.39 -19.88
C GLY A 128 7.48 10.76 -19.15
N THR A 129 8.11 11.55 -18.31
CA THR A 129 9.16 11.12 -17.39
C THR A 129 8.92 11.72 -16.01
N THR A 130 9.34 11.02 -14.95
CA THR A 130 9.17 11.51 -13.60
C THR A 130 10.23 10.97 -12.64
N PRO A 131 10.78 11.81 -11.73
CA PRO A 131 11.59 11.38 -10.59
C PRO A 131 10.73 10.97 -9.38
N ALA A 132 9.40 10.99 -9.48
CA ALA A 132 8.50 10.72 -8.38
C ALA A 132 8.76 9.36 -7.74
N GLY A 133 8.78 9.33 -6.42
CA GLY A 133 9.15 8.17 -5.63
C GLY A 133 10.64 8.08 -5.30
N THR A 134 11.50 9.01 -5.77
CA THR A 134 12.80 9.26 -5.16
C THR A 134 12.57 9.61 -3.70
N ALA A 135 13.28 8.95 -2.77
CA ALA A 135 12.99 9.04 -1.34
C ALA A 135 14.27 9.03 -0.52
N LEU A 136 14.16 9.67 0.65
CA LEU A 136 15.14 9.63 1.72
C LEU A 136 14.46 9.14 2.99
N PHE A 137 15.15 8.35 3.78
CA PHE A 137 14.67 7.95 5.10
C PHE A 137 15.79 7.92 6.13
N PHE A 138 15.38 8.14 7.37
CA PHE A 138 16.20 7.97 8.56
C PHE A 138 15.50 6.99 9.49
N ARG A 139 16.24 6.00 10.00
CA ARG A 139 15.72 5.01 10.93
C ARG A 139 16.69 4.83 12.10
N VAL A 140 16.13 4.83 13.29
CA VAL A 140 16.84 4.49 14.53
C VAL A 140 16.15 3.31 15.16
N ILE A 141 16.91 2.31 15.55
CA ILE A 141 16.45 1.16 16.32
C ILE A 141 17.31 1.08 17.56
N GLY A 142 16.68 0.98 18.72
CA GLY A 142 17.42 0.90 19.97
C GLY A 142 16.69 0.10 21.03
N ARG A 143 17.44 -0.22 22.09
CA ARG A 143 16.93 -0.89 23.28
C ARG A 143 17.49 -0.22 24.52
N ASN A 144 16.61 0.11 25.44
CA ASN A 144 16.97 0.72 26.72
C ASN A 144 16.36 -0.09 27.87
N LYS A 145 17.12 -0.26 28.98
CA LYS A 145 16.67 -1.05 30.15
C LYS A 145 15.38 -0.50 30.78
N ARG A 146 15.12 0.82 30.68
CA ARG A 146 13.93 1.45 31.26
C ARG A 146 12.75 1.51 30.27
N LEU A 147 13.03 1.79 29.01
CA LEU A 147 12.02 2.03 27.99
C LEU A 147 11.66 0.79 27.19
N GLY A 148 12.49 -0.26 27.23
CA GLY A 148 12.37 -1.41 26.34
C GLY A 148 12.93 -1.14 24.96
N SER A 149 12.35 -1.76 23.92
CA SER A 149 12.73 -1.53 22.54
C SER A 149 12.03 -0.28 21.98
N TYR A 150 12.77 0.52 21.21
CA TYR A 150 12.23 1.69 20.55
C TYR A 150 12.75 1.81 19.12
N GLN A 151 11.95 2.48 18.31
CA GLN A 151 12.30 2.80 16.93
C GLN A 151 11.80 4.22 16.61
N LEU A 152 12.60 4.96 15.84
CA LEU A 152 12.19 6.18 15.16
C LEU A 152 12.31 5.97 13.66
N TYR A 153 11.34 6.44 12.90
CA TYR A 153 11.35 6.37 11.44
C TYR A 153 10.83 7.67 10.84
N ILE A 154 11.60 8.22 9.93
CA ILE A 154 11.19 9.38 9.13
C ILE A 154 11.50 9.05 7.67
N GLU A 155 10.52 9.21 6.80
CA GLU A 155 10.63 9.05 5.35
C GLU A 155 10.00 10.24 4.65
N ALA A 156 10.74 10.81 3.71
CA ALA A 156 10.25 11.82 2.81
C ALA A 156 10.53 11.40 1.36
N ASN A 157 9.65 11.73 0.46
CA ASN A 157 9.79 11.41 -0.95
C ASN A 157 9.49 12.61 -1.84
N PHE A 158 10.00 12.55 -3.06
CA PHE A 158 9.65 13.50 -4.10
C PHE A 158 8.38 13.03 -4.80
N ASN A 159 7.36 13.92 -4.84
CA ASN A 159 6.06 13.68 -5.46
C ASN A 159 5.46 15.03 -5.91
N GLY A 160 4.13 15.16 -6.02
CA GLY A 160 3.45 16.41 -6.34
C GLY A 160 3.71 16.89 -7.77
N TYR A 161 3.85 18.21 -7.94
CA TYR A 161 4.00 18.81 -9.26
C TYR A 161 5.23 18.26 -9.99
N GLN A 162 5.01 17.62 -11.11
CA GLN A 162 6.05 16.94 -11.92
C GLN A 162 6.93 15.95 -11.13
N GLY A 163 6.47 15.47 -9.95
CA GLY A 163 7.24 14.57 -9.09
C GLY A 163 8.43 15.22 -8.40
N ARG A 164 8.44 16.54 -8.19
CA ARG A 164 9.58 17.31 -7.67
C ARG A 164 9.37 17.91 -6.29
N ASP A 165 8.13 17.91 -5.77
CA ASP A 165 7.84 18.43 -4.44
C ASP A 165 8.31 17.44 -3.37
N PHE A 166 9.02 17.91 -2.37
CA PHE A 166 9.52 17.10 -1.28
C PHE A 166 8.49 17.05 -0.16
N HIS A 167 7.95 15.86 0.11
CA HIS A 167 6.86 15.64 1.05
C HIS A 167 7.24 14.65 2.13
N LEU A 168 6.76 14.90 3.35
CA LEU A 168 6.80 13.92 4.42
C LEU A 168 5.86 12.75 4.06
N LYS A 169 6.38 11.52 4.02
CA LYS A 169 5.61 10.31 3.72
C LYS A 169 5.28 9.51 4.96
N LYS A 170 6.22 9.41 5.90
CA LYS A 170 6.03 8.76 7.20
C LYS A 170 6.90 9.45 8.25
N ALA A 171 6.39 9.59 9.48
CA ALA A 171 7.16 10.05 10.63
C ALA A 171 6.53 9.50 11.91
N TYR A 172 7.13 8.46 12.49
CA TYR A 172 6.56 7.80 13.65
C TYR A 172 7.63 7.27 14.60
N ALA A 173 7.21 7.11 15.86
CA ALA A 173 7.97 6.41 16.88
C ALA A 173 7.26 5.11 17.26
N VAL A 174 8.04 4.06 17.52
CA VAL A 174 7.56 2.80 18.10
C VAL A 174 8.21 2.67 19.47
N LEU A 175 7.43 2.34 20.49
CA LEU A 175 7.89 2.01 21.82
C LEU A 175 7.23 0.70 22.26
N ASN A 176 8.00 -0.37 22.27
CA ASN A 176 7.49 -1.73 22.44
C ASN A 176 6.37 -2.03 21.43
N ASP A 177 5.14 -2.24 21.90
CA ASP A 177 3.96 -2.56 21.07
C ASP A 177 3.19 -1.29 20.61
N TRP A 178 3.63 -0.09 20.99
CA TRP A 178 2.96 1.16 20.66
C TRP A 178 3.63 1.89 19.51
N THR A 179 2.84 2.34 18.53
CA THR A 179 3.27 3.23 17.45
C THR A 179 2.52 4.55 17.58
N ILE A 180 3.24 5.66 17.49
CA ILE A 180 2.68 7.02 17.56
C ILE A 180 3.31 7.85 16.45
N GLY A 181 2.48 8.50 15.64
CA GLY A 181 2.92 9.42 14.60
C GLY A 181 2.20 9.25 13.28
N TYR A 182 2.79 9.77 12.20
CA TYR A 182 2.26 9.71 10.85
C TYR A 182 2.76 8.43 10.16
N ALA A 183 1.88 7.44 10.06
CA ALA A 183 2.23 6.09 9.61
C ALA A 183 1.11 5.49 8.74
N ALA A 184 1.41 4.38 8.07
CA ALA A 184 0.40 3.63 7.33
C ALA A 184 -0.76 3.21 8.25
N SER A 185 -1.99 3.38 7.76
CA SER A 185 -3.20 2.97 8.47
C SER A 185 -3.17 1.49 8.82
N THR A 186 -3.76 1.14 9.96
CA THR A 186 -3.95 -0.25 10.37
C THR A 186 -4.92 -1.02 9.46
N PHE A 187 -5.75 -0.29 8.72
CA PHE A 187 -6.69 -0.86 7.78
C PHE A 187 -6.03 -1.44 6.52
N GLY A 188 -4.96 -0.82 6.02
CA GLY A 188 -4.28 -1.22 4.78
C GLY A 188 -3.29 -2.37 4.94
N ASP A 189 -2.95 -3.01 3.84
CA ASP A 189 -1.90 -4.03 3.76
C ASP A 189 -1.02 -3.80 2.52
N GLY A 190 -0.01 -2.96 2.68
CA GLY A 190 0.94 -2.65 1.60
C GLY A 190 1.79 -3.84 1.17
N ALA A 191 1.97 -4.83 2.03
CA ALA A 191 2.75 -6.04 1.73
C ALA A 191 2.01 -6.98 0.78
N ALA A 192 0.67 -6.95 0.75
CA ALA A 192 -0.15 -7.81 -0.10
C ALA A 192 -0.34 -7.27 -1.53
N VAL A 193 0.52 -6.34 -1.98
CA VAL A 193 0.50 -5.77 -3.32
C VAL A 193 1.70 -6.28 -4.11
N ALA A 194 1.45 -6.91 -5.27
CA ALA A 194 2.51 -7.37 -6.14
C ALA A 194 3.39 -6.21 -6.64
N PRO A 195 4.68 -6.44 -6.92
CA PRO A 195 5.57 -5.44 -7.48
C PRO A 195 5.02 -4.79 -8.77
N THR A 196 5.11 -3.46 -8.86
CA THR A 196 4.77 -2.69 -10.08
C THR A 196 5.82 -1.63 -10.34
N VAL A 197 6.07 -1.29 -11.60
CA VAL A 197 6.85 -0.10 -12.01
C VAL A 197 6.01 1.14 -11.76
N ASP A 198 4.72 1.06 -12.07
CA ASP A 198 3.76 2.12 -11.78
C ASP A 198 3.65 2.38 -10.27
N SER A 199 3.49 3.66 -9.91
CA SER A 199 3.39 4.07 -8.49
C SER A 199 1.99 3.97 -7.93
N SER A 200 0.96 4.06 -8.76
CA SER A 200 -0.43 3.97 -8.32
C SER A 200 -0.77 2.55 -7.89
N GLY A 201 -0.26 1.56 -8.63
CA GLY A 201 -0.56 0.15 -8.39
C GLY A 201 -2.03 -0.19 -8.69
N PRO A 202 -2.50 -1.36 -8.25
CA PRO A 202 -3.85 -1.82 -8.58
C PRO A 202 -4.94 -0.96 -7.96
N THR A 203 -6.07 -0.86 -8.67
CA THR A 203 -7.31 -0.30 -8.15
C THR A 203 -7.68 -0.95 -6.81
N MET A 204 -8.18 -0.16 -5.87
CA MET A 204 -8.57 -0.61 -4.52
C MET A 204 -7.42 -1.05 -3.61
N LYS A 205 -6.20 -0.64 -3.91
CA LYS A 205 -5.11 -0.71 -2.95
C LYS A 205 -5.38 0.28 -1.81
N MET A 206 -5.49 -0.25 -0.58
CA MET A 206 -5.68 0.55 0.63
C MET A 206 -4.33 0.92 1.23
N ASP A 207 -3.82 2.10 0.93
CA ASP A 207 -2.48 2.56 1.32
C ASP A 207 -2.47 3.92 2.04
N GLY A 208 -3.59 4.30 2.61
CA GLY A 208 -3.73 5.55 3.37
C GLY A 208 -2.69 5.67 4.49
N THR A 209 -2.16 6.87 4.67
CA THR A 209 -1.25 7.23 5.77
C THR A 209 -1.92 8.30 6.63
N ASN A 210 -1.94 8.10 7.95
CA ASN A 210 -2.62 8.97 8.90
C ASN A 210 -1.74 9.24 10.13
N VAL A 211 -1.99 10.32 10.85
CA VAL A 211 -1.51 10.44 12.21
C VAL A 211 -2.32 9.48 13.08
N LEU A 212 -1.64 8.61 13.80
CA LEU A 212 -2.29 7.55 14.56
C LEU A 212 -1.57 7.24 15.88
N ILE A 213 -2.33 6.61 16.76
CA ILE A 213 -1.81 5.86 17.91
C ILE A 213 -2.29 4.43 17.70
N ARG A 214 -1.36 3.49 17.58
CA ARG A 214 -1.63 2.06 17.35
C ARG A 214 -0.97 1.23 18.42
N TYR A 215 -1.71 0.30 18.97
CA TYR A 215 -1.17 -0.83 19.72
C TYR A 215 -1.15 -2.06 18.81
N MET A 216 0.00 -2.75 18.74
CA MET A 216 0.15 -3.97 17.96
C MET A 216 0.93 -5.01 18.75
N HIS A 217 0.29 -6.11 19.08
CA HIS A 217 0.92 -7.20 19.81
C HIS A 217 1.19 -8.39 18.90
N HIS A 218 2.42 -8.92 19.00
CA HIS A 218 2.86 -10.11 18.31
C HIS A 218 2.91 -11.31 19.26
N PHE A 219 2.03 -12.26 19.07
CA PHE A 219 2.04 -13.55 19.77
C PHE A 219 3.07 -14.49 19.13
N ARG A 220 4.34 -14.30 19.46
CA ARG A 220 5.51 -14.97 18.82
C ARG A 220 5.38 -16.49 18.67
N LYS A 221 4.74 -17.18 19.62
CA LYS A 221 4.56 -18.64 19.59
C LYS A 221 3.55 -19.11 18.55
N SER A 222 2.59 -18.27 18.17
CA SER A 222 1.51 -18.64 17.26
C SER A 222 1.63 -17.95 15.89
N GLY A 223 2.56 -17.02 15.69
CA GLY A 223 2.63 -16.20 14.47
C GLY A 223 1.47 -15.21 14.30
N MET A 224 0.70 -14.97 15.37
CA MET A 224 -0.45 -14.07 15.33
C MET A 224 -0.05 -12.65 15.69
N TYR A 225 -0.57 -11.69 14.92
CA TYR A 225 -0.53 -10.26 15.23
C TYR A 225 -1.95 -9.75 15.42
N VAL A 226 -2.13 -8.91 16.41
CA VAL A 226 -3.38 -8.19 16.64
C VAL A 226 -3.04 -6.72 16.82
N ALA A 227 -3.72 -5.84 16.09
CA ALA A 227 -3.54 -4.42 16.26
C ALA A 227 -4.87 -3.67 16.30
N ALA A 228 -4.86 -2.55 17.03
CA ALA A 228 -5.93 -1.58 17.02
C ALA A 228 -5.33 -0.16 17.00
N SER A 229 -5.97 0.76 16.33
CA SER A 229 -5.53 2.15 16.23
C SER A 229 -6.67 3.15 16.31
N VAL A 230 -6.30 4.32 16.78
CA VAL A 230 -7.07 5.56 16.68
C VAL A 230 -6.33 6.43 15.67
N GLU A 231 -7.01 6.84 14.61
CA GLU A 231 -6.43 7.53 13.47
C GLU A 231 -7.11 8.86 13.22
N THR A 232 -6.36 9.85 12.73
CA THR A 232 -6.93 11.16 12.37
C THR A 232 -8.07 10.99 11.37
N PRO A 233 -9.23 11.60 11.62
CA PRO A 233 -10.34 11.55 10.69
C PRO A 233 -10.01 12.32 9.42
N SER A 234 -10.58 11.87 8.32
CA SER A 234 -10.55 12.55 7.04
C SER A 234 -11.79 12.17 6.25
N MET A 235 -12.37 13.10 5.53
CA MET A 235 -13.63 12.91 4.84
C MET A 235 -13.61 13.58 3.47
N THR A 236 -14.20 12.92 2.48
CA THR A 236 -14.47 13.49 1.17
C THR A 236 -15.98 13.66 0.98
N LEU A 237 -16.38 14.80 0.45
CA LEU A 237 -17.78 15.13 0.17
C LEU A 237 -17.98 15.44 -1.31
N GLN A 238 -19.06 14.90 -1.87
CA GLN A 238 -19.59 15.34 -3.14
C GLN A 238 -20.96 16.02 -2.89
N THR A 239 -20.93 17.33 -2.88
CA THR A 239 -22.12 18.19 -2.67
C THR A 239 -21.94 19.50 -3.44
N ASP A 240 -23.05 20.09 -3.86
CA ASP A 240 -23.10 21.41 -4.48
C ASP A 240 -22.91 22.58 -3.49
N GLY A 241 -22.88 22.28 -2.19
CA GLY A 241 -22.69 23.26 -1.14
C GLY A 241 -23.94 24.11 -0.83
N THR A 242 -25.06 23.88 -1.52
CA THR A 242 -26.30 24.67 -1.32
C THR A 242 -27.17 24.12 -0.20
N GLN A 243 -27.27 22.80 -0.07
CA GLN A 243 -28.13 22.12 0.89
C GLN A 243 -27.38 21.54 2.07
N THR A 244 -26.11 21.18 1.87
CA THR A 244 -25.27 20.54 2.87
C THR A 244 -23.85 21.07 2.82
N ALA A 245 -23.17 21.08 3.96
CA ALA A 245 -21.79 21.51 4.09
C ALA A 245 -20.97 20.52 4.91
N ALA A 246 -19.66 20.48 4.64
CA ALA A 246 -18.71 19.79 5.50
C ALA A 246 -18.72 20.42 6.88
N ARG A 247 -18.64 19.61 7.90
CA ARG A 247 -18.40 20.03 9.28
C ARG A 247 -17.05 19.51 9.73
N SER A 248 -16.37 20.26 10.63
CA SER A 248 -15.12 19.79 11.22
C SER A 248 -15.31 18.44 11.89
N GLU A 249 -14.43 17.52 11.58
CA GLU A 249 -14.39 16.18 12.15
C GLU A 249 -13.91 16.28 13.61
N PHE A 250 -14.54 15.55 14.51
CA PHE A 250 -14.24 15.60 15.95
C PHE A 250 -14.11 14.20 16.56
N LEU A 251 -14.55 13.17 15.85
CA LEU A 251 -14.36 11.78 16.24
C LEU A 251 -13.29 11.14 15.34
N PRO A 252 -12.32 10.44 15.93
CA PRO A 252 -11.29 9.75 15.15
C PRO A 252 -11.86 8.54 14.40
N ASN A 253 -11.11 8.07 13.40
CA ASN A 253 -11.34 6.75 12.83
C ASN A 253 -10.78 5.69 13.78
N PHE A 254 -11.45 4.54 13.85
CA PHE A 254 -10.98 3.37 14.59
C PHE A 254 -10.69 2.24 13.61
N ALA A 255 -9.46 1.74 13.59
CA ALA A 255 -9.11 0.61 12.76
C ALA A 255 -8.54 -0.54 13.62
N ALA A 256 -8.75 -1.76 13.16
CA ALA A 256 -8.22 -2.95 13.80
C ALA A 256 -7.84 -4.00 12.76
N MET A 257 -6.87 -4.86 13.10
CA MET A 257 -6.51 -6.01 12.30
C MET A 257 -6.16 -7.22 13.14
N VAL A 258 -6.33 -8.39 12.53
CA VAL A 258 -5.77 -9.67 12.95
C VAL A 258 -5.01 -10.25 11.78
N GLN A 259 -3.75 -10.66 11.99
CA GLN A 259 -2.91 -11.29 10.99
C GLN A 259 -2.34 -12.59 11.53
N TYR A 260 -2.33 -13.60 10.70
CA TYR A 260 -1.60 -14.83 10.95
C TYR A 260 -0.47 -14.97 9.93
N GLU A 261 0.76 -15.04 10.41
CA GLU A 261 1.98 -15.21 9.63
C GLU A 261 2.56 -16.59 9.92
N TRP A 262 2.54 -17.49 8.92
CA TRP A 262 3.06 -18.86 9.06
C TRP A 262 4.50 -19.00 8.61
N ALA A 263 5.03 -18.04 7.85
CA ALA A 263 6.43 -17.94 7.45
C ALA A 263 6.74 -16.47 7.13
N THR A 264 8.00 -16.09 7.16
CA THR A 264 8.45 -14.71 6.95
C THR A 264 7.86 -14.12 5.66
N GLY A 265 7.06 -13.05 5.82
CA GLY A 265 6.37 -12.35 4.73
C GLY A 265 5.23 -13.13 4.08
N GLN A 266 4.78 -14.25 4.67
CA GLN A 266 3.63 -15.03 4.21
C GLN A 266 2.53 -14.97 5.27
N HIS A 267 1.42 -14.36 4.95
CA HIS A 267 0.37 -14.11 5.92
C HIS A 267 -1.02 -14.06 5.29
N VAL A 268 -2.00 -14.15 6.15
CA VAL A 268 -3.38 -13.71 5.91
C VAL A 268 -3.74 -12.64 6.94
N ARG A 269 -4.34 -11.55 6.49
CA ARG A 269 -4.75 -10.42 7.33
C ARG A 269 -6.22 -10.10 7.10
N LEU A 270 -6.97 -10.00 8.18
CA LEU A 270 -8.31 -9.41 8.20
C LEU A 270 -8.22 -8.06 8.92
N SER A 271 -8.68 -7.01 8.27
CA SER A 271 -8.73 -5.68 8.87
C SER A 271 -10.10 -5.03 8.69
N GLY A 272 -10.40 -4.09 9.57
CA GLY A 272 -11.63 -3.31 9.54
C GLY A 272 -11.39 -1.89 10.00
N ILE A 273 -12.25 -0.98 9.53
CA ILE A 273 -12.25 0.43 9.92
C ILE A 273 -13.67 0.92 10.17
N ALA A 274 -13.85 1.72 11.22
CA ALA A 274 -15.07 2.48 11.50
C ALA A 274 -14.76 3.97 11.43
N ARG A 275 -15.63 4.74 10.76
CA ARG A 275 -15.46 6.15 10.45
C ARG A 275 -16.69 6.94 10.85
N PHE A 276 -16.49 8.17 11.30
CA PHE A 276 -17.54 9.07 11.72
C PHE A 276 -17.46 10.34 10.87
N LEU A 277 -18.51 10.60 10.09
CA LEU A 277 -18.56 11.56 9.01
C LEU A 277 -19.57 12.67 9.32
N PRO A 278 -19.16 13.77 10.01
CA PRO A 278 -20.05 14.83 10.41
C PRO A 278 -20.34 15.79 9.23
N TYR A 279 -21.60 16.18 9.08
CA TYR A 279 -22.02 17.20 8.11
C TYR A 279 -23.13 18.08 8.68
N ARG A 280 -23.36 19.21 8.03
CA ARG A 280 -24.43 20.14 8.38
C ARG A 280 -25.49 20.17 7.29
N ASP A 281 -26.74 20.01 7.68
CA ASP A 281 -27.92 20.32 6.91
C ASP A 281 -28.14 21.85 6.96
N LEU A 282 -27.98 22.50 5.82
CA LEU A 282 -28.16 23.96 5.69
C LEU A 282 -29.61 24.34 5.58
N ILE A 283 -30.50 23.45 5.14
CA ILE A 283 -31.95 23.74 4.99
C ILE A 283 -32.60 23.81 6.37
N ASN A 284 -32.34 22.83 7.24
CA ASN A 284 -32.94 22.74 8.56
C ASN A 284 -32.06 23.27 9.68
N GLY A 285 -30.82 23.70 9.35
CA GLY A 285 -29.87 24.22 10.33
C GLY A 285 -29.37 23.16 11.33
N ARG A 286 -29.41 21.86 10.98
CA ARG A 286 -29.09 20.75 11.88
C ARG A 286 -27.76 20.10 11.57
N ASN A 287 -27.10 19.62 12.60
CA ASN A 287 -25.88 18.82 12.45
C ASN A 287 -26.24 17.34 12.42
N HIS A 288 -25.60 16.62 11.50
CA HIS A 288 -25.76 15.18 11.34
C HIS A 288 -24.40 14.49 11.40
N GLN A 289 -24.44 13.18 11.62
CA GLN A 289 -23.29 12.33 11.58
C GLN A 289 -23.65 11.02 10.88
N ALA A 290 -22.96 10.72 9.78
CA ALA A 290 -23.03 9.43 9.14
C ALA A 290 -21.93 8.51 9.66
N VAL A 291 -22.13 7.20 9.55
CA VAL A 291 -21.14 6.17 9.93
C VAL A 291 -20.70 5.45 8.66
N GLY A 292 -19.39 5.49 8.42
CA GLY A 292 -18.73 4.70 7.40
C GLY A 292 -18.01 3.49 8.01
N TYR A 293 -17.81 2.45 7.22
CA TYR A 293 -17.04 1.28 7.62
C TYR A 293 -16.45 0.58 6.40
N GLY A 294 -15.34 -0.11 6.61
CA GLY A 294 -14.72 -0.96 5.60
C GLY A 294 -14.14 -2.22 6.21
N PHE A 295 -14.10 -3.28 5.41
CA PHE A 295 -13.44 -4.54 5.74
C PHE A 295 -12.49 -4.91 4.60
N GLN A 296 -11.36 -5.50 4.95
CA GLN A 296 -10.37 -5.99 4.01
C GLN A 296 -9.85 -7.35 4.45
N LEU A 297 -9.79 -8.28 3.51
CA LEU A 297 -9.07 -9.54 3.64
C LEU A 297 -7.93 -9.53 2.64
N SER A 298 -6.70 -9.75 3.10
CA SER A 298 -5.52 -9.78 2.27
C SER A 298 -4.63 -10.98 2.58
N THR A 299 -3.80 -11.38 1.62
CA THR A 299 -2.89 -12.51 1.77
C THR A 299 -1.66 -12.38 0.89
N VAL A 300 -0.56 -12.89 1.41
CA VAL A 300 0.68 -13.17 0.67
C VAL A 300 1.09 -14.59 0.96
N PHE A 301 1.25 -15.43 -0.05
CA PHE A 301 1.73 -16.80 0.17
C PHE A 301 2.56 -17.30 -1.01
N ARG A 302 3.45 -18.27 -0.73
CA ARG A 302 4.32 -18.92 -1.71
C ARG A 302 3.98 -20.39 -1.81
N PRO A 303 3.17 -20.78 -2.81
CA PRO A 303 2.82 -22.19 -3.02
C PRO A 303 4.02 -23.04 -3.42
N VAL A 304 4.98 -22.44 -4.14
CA VAL A 304 6.29 -23.03 -4.52
C VAL A 304 7.35 -21.95 -4.45
N ALA A 305 8.62 -22.34 -4.26
CA ALA A 305 9.74 -21.43 -4.02
C ALA A 305 9.82 -20.20 -4.97
N PRO A 306 9.67 -20.33 -6.31
CA PRO A 306 9.78 -19.19 -7.21
C PRO A 306 8.50 -18.33 -7.31
N LEU A 307 7.35 -18.82 -6.83
CA LEU A 307 6.04 -18.16 -7.05
C LEU A 307 5.49 -17.55 -5.76
N THR A 308 5.21 -16.26 -5.78
CA THR A 308 4.47 -15.55 -4.73
C THR A 308 3.12 -15.09 -5.28
N VAL A 309 2.07 -15.33 -4.50
CA VAL A 309 0.70 -14.92 -4.79
C VAL A 309 0.28 -13.84 -3.81
N TYR A 310 -0.29 -12.77 -4.33
CA TYR A 310 -0.85 -11.65 -3.59
C TYR A 310 -2.34 -11.58 -3.83
N GLY A 311 -3.11 -11.28 -2.82
CA GLY A 311 -4.55 -11.13 -2.97
C GLY A 311 -5.13 -10.18 -1.95
N THR A 312 -6.07 -9.35 -2.39
CA THR A 312 -6.82 -8.47 -1.51
C THR A 312 -8.24 -8.34 -2.03
N VAL A 313 -9.19 -8.41 -1.10
CA VAL A 313 -10.60 -8.07 -1.33
C VAL A 313 -11.04 -7.12 -0.23
N ASN A 314 -11.80 -6.09 -0.59
CA ASN A 314 -12.35 -5.14 0.37
C ASN A 314 -13.78 -4.74 -0.02
N ALA A 315 -14.56 -4.38 0.99
CA ALA A 315 -15.93 -3.90 0.83
C ALA A 315 -16.34 -3.04 2.03
N GLY A 316 -17.27 -2.12 1.81
CA GLY A 316 -17.76 -1.26 2.87
C GLY A 316 -18.65 -0.14 2.38
N LYS A 317 -18.85 0.85 3.24
CA LYS A 317 -19.53 2.12 2.94
C LYS A 317 -18.67 3.28 3.40
N SER A 318 -18.52 4.29 2.55
CA SER A 318 -17.81 5.53 2.91
C SER A 318 -16.37 5.28 3.44
N TYR A 319 -15.64 4.38 2.83
CA TYR A 319 -14.25 4.07 3.14
C TYR A 319 -13.28 4.44 2.00
N SER A 320 -13.79 5.14 0.98
CA SER A 320 -13.07 5.49 -0.24
C SER A 320 -11.79 6.28 0.01
N ASN A 321 -11.74 7.05 1.09
CA ASN A 321 -10.57 7.86 1.45
C ASN A 321 -9.28 7.04 1.72
N PHE A 322 -9.39 5.71 1.82
CA PHE A 322 -8.27 4.80 2.01
C PHE A 322 -7.83 4.10 0.72
N GLY A 323 -8.62 4.17 -0.32
CA GLY A 323 -8.40 3.45 -1.57
C GLY A 323 -8.01 4.36 -2.72
N GLY A 324 -6.84 4.16 -3.30
CA GLY A 324 -6.25 4.79 -4.47
C GLY A 324 -7.16 5.68 -5.33
N ASP A 325 -7.68 5.15 -6.42
CA ASP A 325 -8.58 5.88 -7.31
C ASP A 325 -9.98 6.15 -6.72
N PHE A 326 -10.41 5.44 -5.67
CA PHE A 326 -11.65 5.74 -4.96
C PHE A 326 -11.58 7.04 -4.16
N LEU A 327 -10.43 7.40 -3.61
CA LEU A 327 -10.20 8.70 -2.98
C LEU A 327 -10.51 9.85 -3.95
N LEU A 328 -10.17 9.70 -5.21
CA LEU A 328 -10.33 10.72 -6.24
C LEU A 328 -11.80 11.01 -6.56
N GLY A 329 -12.68 10.01 -6.45
CA GLY A 329 -14.13 10.16 -6.64
C GLY A 329 -14.83 10.98 -5.55
N LYS A 330 -14.21 11.18 -4.38
CA LYS A 330 -14.75 11.91 -3.23
C LYS A 330 -16.08 11.33 -2.70
N TYR A 331 -16.25 10.01 -2.73
CA TYR A 331 -17.50 9.32 -2.46
C TYR A 331 -17.64 8.79 -1.03
N ASP A 332 -17.12 9.49 -0.03
CA ASP A 332 -17.48 9.15 1.35
C ASP A 332 -18.93 9.48 1.61
N LEU A 333 -19.35 10.71 1.27
CA LEU A 333 -20.74 11.14 1.35
C LEU A 333 -21.15 11.84 0.05
N VAL A 334 -22.35 11.53 -0.42
CA VAL A 334 -22.99 12.15 -1.60
C VAL A 334 -24.36 12.69 -1.25
N THR A 335 -24.85 13.70 -2.00
CA THR A 335 -26.15 14.31 -1.79
C THR A 335 -27.29 13.29 -1.91
N ASP A 336 -28.20 13.27 -0.94
CA ASP A 336 -29.43 12.49 -1.05
C ASP A 336 -30.46 13.26 -1.88
N THR A 337 -30.65 12.88 -3.12
CA THR A 337 -31.61 13.55 -4.03
C THR A 337 -33.07 13.36 -3.62
N LYS A 338 -33.38 12.42 -2.74
CA LYS A 338 -34.75 12.17 -2.25
C LYS A 338 -35.07 12.93 -0.97
N ASN A 339 -34.05 13.26 -0.19
CA ASN A 339 -34.22 13.94 1.09
C ASN A 339 -33.34 15.20 1.13
N PRO A 340 -33.86 16.38 0.80
CA PRO A 340 -33.11 17.63 0.83
C PRO A 340 -32.45 17.87 2.20
N GLY A 341 -31.19 18.35 2.21
CA GLY A 341 -30.41 18.58 3.43
C GLY A 341 -29.76 17.35 4.01
N LYS A 342 -29.86 16.18 3.35
CA LYS A 342 -29.20 14.93 3.80
C LYS A 342 -28.11 14.49 2.84
N LEU A 343 -27.14 13.77 3.42
CA LEU A 343 -26.08 13.05 2.68
C LEU A 343 -26.21 11.54 2.90
N CYS A 344 -25.91 10.78 1.87
CA CYS A 344 -25.91 9.32 1.89
C CYS A 344 -24.47 8.78 1.90
N THR A 345 -24.25 7.69 2.64
CA THR A 345 -23.04 6.87 2.56
C THR A 345 -23.01 6.08 1.27
N VAL A 346 -21.83 5.95 0.64
CA VAL A 346 -21.67 5.25 -0.63
C VAL A 346 -21.07 3.87 -0.40
N PRO A 347 -21.81 2.80 -0.74
CA PRO A 347 -21.24 1.46 -0.78
C PRO A 347 -20.23 1.31 -1.91
N GLY A 348 -19.21 0.48 -1.67
CA GLY A 348 -18.23 0.12 -2.66
C GLY A 348 -17.56 -1.21 -2.31
N TRP A 349 -16.95 -1.81 -3.32
CA TRP A 349 -16.14 -3.02 -3.15
C TRP A 349 -15.06 -3.09 -4.22
N GLY A 350 -14.04 -3.85 -3.95
CA GLY A 350 -13.02 -4.11 -4.91
C GLY A 350 -12.12 -5.27 -4.53
N TYR A 351 -11.31 -5.68 -5.47
CA TYR A 351 -10.28 -6.68 -5.26
C TYR A 351 -9.11 -6.45 -6.19
N PHE A 352 -7.98 -7.02 -5.83
CA PHE A 352 -6.88 -7.24 -6.74
C PHE A 352 -6.18 -8.57 -6.42
N LEU A 353 -5.61 -9.14 -7.48
CA LEU A 353 -4.78 -10.33 -7.44
C LEU A 353 -3.45 -10.02 -8.11
N GLY A 354 -2.38 -10.54 -7.55
CA GLY A 354 -1.04 -10.39 -8.08
C GLY A 354 -0.28 -11.71 -8.04
N LEU A 355 0.59 -11.91 -9.02
CA LEU A 355 1.52 -13.03 -9.08
C LEU A 355 2.92 -12.47 -9.28
N GLN A 356 3.90 -13.02 -8.59
CA GLN A 356 5.31 -12.76 -8.83
C GLN A 356 6.02 -14.09 -9.05
N TYR A 357 6.79 -14.19 -10.13
CA TYR A 357 7.61 -15.35 -10.43
C TYR A 357 9.07 -14.96 -10.52
N ASN A 358 9.91 -15.54 -9.68
CA ASN A 358 11.34 -15.30 -9.64
C ASN A 358 12.05 -16.35 -10.48
N PHE A 359 12.62 -15.96 -11.63
CA PHE A 359 13.42 -16.82 -12.50
C PHE A 359 14.79 -17.07 -11.86
N THR A 360 15.36 -16.05 -11.26
CA THR A 360 16.61 -16.07 -10.48
C THR A 360 16.46 -15.10 -9.30
N PRO A 361 17.39 -15.04 -8.36
CA PRO A 361 17.39 -14.01 -7.32
C PRO A 361 17.45 -12.57 -7.87
N GLN A 362 17.96 -12.37 -9.10
CA GLN A 362 18.11 -11.05 -9.72
C GLN A 362 17.00 -10.73 -10.72
N LEU A 363 16.33 -11.75 -11.29
CA LEU A 363 15.34 -11.54 -12.38
C LEU A 363 13.99 -12.11 -11.96
N PHE A 364 12.99 -11.25 -11.90
CA PHE A 364 11.62 -11.64 -11.64
C PHE A 364 10.62 -10.88 -12.49
N MET A 365 9.46 -11.47 -12.66
CA MET A 365 8.31 -10.80 -13.27
C MET A 365 7.15 -10.79 -12.30
N SER A 366 6.24 -9.83 -12.46
CA SER A 366 4.95 -9.89 -11.81
C SER A 366 3.82 -9.49 -12.74
N ALA A 367 2.64 -9.97 -12.43
CA ALA A 367 1.40 -9.58 -13.08
C ALA A 367 0.37 -9.24 -12.02
N THR A 368 -0.39 -8.18 -12.22
CA THR A 368 -1.43 -7.76 -11.29
C THR A 368 -2.69 -7.37 -12.04
N PHE A 369 -3.83 -7.69 -11.45
CA PHE A 369 -5.14 -7.36 -11.95
C PHE A 369 -6.01 -6.90 -10.79
N GLY A 370 -6.70 -5.76 -10.93
CA GLY A 370 -7.57 -5.25 -9.91
C GLY A 370 -8.76 -4.49 -10.47
N GLN A 371 -9.86 -4.51 -9.73
CA GLN A 371 -11.03 -3.71 -10.06
C GLN A 371 -11.72 -3.20 -8.81
N GLY A 372 -12.38 -2.04 -8.95
CA GLY A 372 -13.21 -1.46 -7.93
C GLY A 372 -14.48 -0.87 -8.50
N ARG A 373 -15.53 -0.88 -7.68
CA ARG A 373 -16.85 -0.39 -8.09
C ARG A 373 -17.54 0.32 -6.93
N TYR A 374 -18.16 1.46 -7.25
CA TYR A 374 -19.13 2.16 -6.40
C TYR A 374 -20.56 1.74 -6.69
N LEU A 375 -21.40 1.75 -5.66
CA LEU A 375 -22.81 1.38 -5.71
C LEU A 375 -23.69 2.42 -4.98
N PRO A 376 -23.61 3.72 -5.34
CA PRO A 376 -24.46 4.73 -4.72
C PRO A 376 -25.93 4.47 -5.08
N SER A 377 -26.83 4.80 -4.15
CA SER A 377 -28.26 4.74 -4.38
C SER A 377 -28.81 6.03 -5.00
N THR A 378 -28.06 7.12 -4.89
CA THR A 378 -28.47 8.48 -5.31
C THR A 378 -27.26 9.43 -5.28
N GLY A 379 -27.40 10.67 -5.75
CA GLY A 379 -26.46 11.75 -5.53
C GLY A 379 -25.19 11.70 -6.36
N VAL A 380 -25.21 10.96 -7.47
CA VAL A 380 -24.12 10.91 -8.46
C VAL A 380 -24.66 11.25 -9.84
N GLU A 381 -23.83 11.89 -10.64
CA GLU A 381 -24.15 12.22 -12.02
C GLU A 381 -23.82 11.05 -12.96
N GLY A 382 -24.42 11.04 -14.16
CA GLY A 382 -24.15 10.00 -15.15
C GLY A 382 -22.70 9.94 -15.59
N THR A 383 -22.00 11.06 -15.56
CA THR A 383 -20.57 11.21 -15.94
C THR A 383 -19.59 10.95 -14.80
N ASP A 384 -20.11 10.67 -13.59
CA ASP A 384 -19.27 10.33 -12.45
C ASP A 384 -18.65 8.94 -12.58
N TYR A 385 -17.44 8.78 -12.00
CA TYR A 385 -16.69 7.53 -12.01
C TYR A 385 -17.39 6.45 -11.20
N LYS A 386 -17.71 5.34 -11.87
CA LYS A 386 -18.40 4.19 -11.27
C LYS A 386 -17.48 2.99 -11.05
N TYR A 387 -16.59 2.75 -11.99
CA TYR A 387 -15.85 1.49 -12.09
C TYR A 387 -14.47 1.71 -12.68
N GLY A 388 -13.46 1.11 -12.07
CA GLY A 388 -12.12 1.05 -12.59
C GLY A 388 -11.58 -0.37 -12.67
N LEU A 389 -10.82 -0.63 -13.73
CA LEU A 389 -10.05 -1.85 -13.92
C LEU A 389 -8.60 -1.48 -14.18
N TYR A 390 -7.70 -2.14 -13.49
CA TYR A 390 -6.25 -2.01 -13.63
C TYR A 390 -5.65 -3.38 -13.92
N SER A 391 -4.76 -3.43 -14.89
CA SER A 391 -3.92 -4.60 -15.16
C SER A 391 -2.50 -4.15 -15.44
N ALA A 392 -1.53 -4.86 -14.92
CA ALA A 392 -0.11 -4.64 -15.20
C ALA A 392 0.60 -5.97 -15.35
N ILE A 393 1.59 -6.01 -16.23
CA ILE A 393 2.58 -7.07 -16.34
C ILE A 393 3.94 -6.42 -16.46
N ASN A 394 4.92 -6.92 -15.72
CA ASN A 394 6.23 -6.31 -15.65
C ASN A 394 7.36 -7.33 -15.49
N VAL A 395 8.56 -6.88 -15.74
CA VAL A 395 9.81 -7.58 -15.45
C VAL A 395 10.74 -6.64 -14.71
N PHE A 396 11.42 -7.15 -13.70
CA PHE A 396 12.45 -6.46 -12.94
C PHE A 396 13.76 -7.21 -13.01
N TRP A 397 14.84 -6.46 -13.12
CA TRP A 397 16.20 -6.94 -13.09
C TRP A 397 17.03 -6.18 -12.06
N ASP A 398 17.42 -6.87 -11.00
CA ASP A 398 18.32 -6.39 -9.96
C ASP A 398 19.76 -6.69 -10.37
N VAL A 399 20.40 -5.76 -11.09
CA VAL A 399 21.79 -5.88 -11.54
C VAL A 399 22.73 -6.08 -10.35
N THR A 400 22.43 -5.38 -9.27
CA THR A 400 23.03 -5.54 -7.94
C THR A 400 21.91 -5.41 -6.89
N PRO A 401 22.16 -5.73 -5.61
CA PRO A 401 21.18 -5.48 -4.55
C PRO A 401 20.69 -4.03 -4.46
N ARG A 402 21.41 -3.08 -5.09
CA ARG A 402 21.16 -1.64 -5.03
C ARG A 402 20.71 -1.02 -6.37
N ILE A 403 20.89 -1.71 -7.47
CA ILE A 403 20.56 -1.20 -8.82
C ILE A 403 19.49 -2.07 -9.43
N ARG A 404 18.32 -1.49 -9.70
CA ARG A 404 17.15 -2.15 -10.29
C ARG A 404 16.71 -1.44 -11.56
N PHE A 405 16.47 -2.23 -12.59
CA PHE A 405 15.72 -1.81 -13.76
C PHE A 405 14.37 -2.53 -13.80
N GLY A 406 13.39 -1.90 -14.45
CA GLY A 406 12.07 -2.49 -14.63
C GLY A 406 11.44 -2.02 -15.92
N ALA A 407 10.63 -2.88 -16.52
CA ALA A 407 9.75 -2.54 -17.64
C ALA A 407 8.34 -3.09 -17.34
N GLU A 408 7.31 -2.34 -17.72
CA GLU A 408 5.92 -2.66 -17.41
C GLU A 408 5.00 -2.27 -18.56
N ALA A 409 3.97 -3.08 -18.79
CA ALA A 409 2.83 -2.73 -19.62
C ALA A 409 1.58 -2.69 -18.76
N ASN A 410 0.80 -1.61 -18.89
CA ASN A 410 -0.46 -1.41 -18.19
C ASN A 410 -1.63 -1.35 -19.17
N LEU A 411 -2.76 -1.87 -18.74
CA LEU A 411 -4.07 -1.73 -19.39
C LEU A 411 -5.10 -1.33 -18.33
N GLY A 412 -5.84 -0.26 -18.58
CA GLY A 412 -6.88 0.21 -17.69
C GLY A 412 -8.18 0.50 -18.40
N LYS A 413 -9.27 0.45 -17.63
CA LYS A 413 -10.60 0.85 -18.05
C LYS A 413 -11.24 1.73 -16.98
N ARG A 414 -11.85 2.81 -17.41
CA ARG A 414 -12.83 3.60 -16.66
C ARG A 414 -14.23 3.38 -17.22
N GLN A 415 -15.24 3.32 -16.35
CA GLN A 415 -16.64 3.38 -16.72
C GLN A 415 -17.37 4.30 -15.78
N ASP A 416 -18.23 5.17 -16.35
CA ASP A 416 -19.06 6.11 -15.63
C ASP A 416 -20.47 5.54 -15.38
N PHE A 417 -21.29 6.23 -14.58
CA PHE A 417 -22.63 5.72 -14.22
C PHE A 417 -23.60 5.67 -15.39
N ASN A 418 -23.43 6.48 -16.43
CA ASN A 418 -24.21 6.43 -17.67
C ASN A 418 -23.87 5.22 -18.56
N GLY A 419 -22.85 4.44 -18.21
CA GLY A 419 -22.38 3.27 -18.96
C GLY A 419 -21.29 3.57 -19.98
N GLU A 420 -20.98 4.83 -20.26
CA GLU A 420 -19.84 5.22 -21.08
C GLU A 420 -18.53 4.76 -20.46
N HIS A 421 -17.55 4.43 -21.29
CA HIS A 421 -16.27 3.92 -20.81
C HIS A 421 -15.11 4.29 -21.74
N GLY A 422 -13.93 4.39 -21.13
CA GLY A 422 -12.66 4.60 -21.81
C GLY A 422 -11.65 3.50 -21.49
N TRP A 423 -10.68 3.32 -22.37
CA TRP A 423 -9.53 2.43 -22.20
C TRP A 423 -8.25 3.23 -22.37
N ALA A 424 -7.24 2.90 -21.58
CA ALA A 424 -5.89 3.42 -21.72
C ALA A 424 -4.87 2.28 -21.69
N ARG A 425 -3.76 2.49 -22.36
CA ARG A 425 -2.61 1.60 -22.39
C ARG A 425 -1.35 2.40 -22.11
N ARG A 426 -0.45 1.82 -21.36
CA ARG A 426 0.85 2.41 -21.04
C ARG A 426 1.94 1.36 -21.16
N VAL A 427 3.11 1.76 -21.65
CA VAL A 427 4.37 1.09 -21.36
C VAL A 427 5.21 2.01 -20.52
N GLY A 428 5.89 1.45 -19.54
CA GLY A 428 6.74 2.18 -18.61
C GLY A 428 8.07 1.49 -18.40
N ALA A 429 9.06 2.28 -18.01
CA ALA A 429 10.38 1.80 -17.61
C ALA A 429 10.81 2.47 -16.31
N LEU A 430 11.62 1.77 -15.53
CA LEU A 430 12.18 2.18 -14.25
C LEU A 430 13.69 2.01 -14.25
N ALA A 431 14.39 3.01 -13.72
CA ALA A 431 15.74 2.88 -13.22
C ALA A 431 15.79 3.35 -11.77
N GLN A 432 16.31 2.52 -10.87
CA GLN A 432 16.38 2.81 -9.44
C GLN A 432 17.76 2.47 -8.92
N PHE A 433 18.31 3.37 -8.11
CA PHE A 433 19.50 3.17 -7.30
C PHE A 433 19.15 3.39 -5.83
N SER A 434 19.43 2.41 -4.97
CA SER A 434 19.20 2.46 -3.51
C SER A 434 20.52 2.60 -2.76
N PHE A 435 20.54 3.36 -1.67
CA PHE A 435 21.75 3.63 -0.88
C PHE A 435 21.47 3.68 0.61
#